data_6c4a324692c28747ecd91467f87620e9
#
_entry.id   6c4a324692c28747ecd91467f87620e9
#
_cell.length_a   1.000
_cell.length_b   1.000
_cell.length_c   1.000
_cell.angle_alpha   90.00
_cell.angle_beta   90.00
_cell.angle_gamma   90.00
#
_symmetry.space_group_name_H-M   'P 1'
#
loop_
_entity.id
_entity.type
_entity.pdbx_description
1 polymer ?
#
loop_
_entity_poly.entity_id
_entity_poly.type
_entity_poly.pdbx_seq_one_letter_code
_entity_poly.pdbx_strand_id
1 'polypeptide(L)'
;MRVTVRLFARLRELAGASELVRDVPDGGTALDVWNGLAEEFPALAAYTKAISVAVNEDYARLTAIVHDGDDVAFLPPVSGGSGAANDGNE
;
A
#
# COMPACT_ATOMS: atom_id res chain seq x y z
N MET A 1 2.38 17.49 -3.86
CA MET A 1 3.50 16.63 -4.31
C MET A 1 2.98 15.40 -5.02
N ARG A 2 3.80 14.83 -5.88
CA ARG A 2 3.38 13.70 -6.70
C ARG A 2 4.18 12.46 -6.33
N VAL A 3 3.48 11.34 -6.11
CA VAL A 3 4.12 10.07 -5.79
C VAL A 3 3.68 9.00 -6.77
N THR A 4 4.55 8.02 -7.00
CA THR A 4 4.20 6.83 -7.77
C THR A 4 3.74 5.76 -6.78
N VAL A 5 2.55 5.22 -7.02
CA VAL A 5 1.98 4.18 -6.16
C VAL A 5 2.08 2.85 -6.89
N ARG A 6 2.60 1.83 -6.21
CA ARG A 6 2.64 0.46 -6.73
C ARG A 6 1.77 -0.42 -5.89
N LEU A 7 0.96 -1.24 -6.57
CA LEU A 7 0.04 -2.16 -5.92
C LEU A 7 0.38 -3.58 -6.34
N PHE A 8 0.36 -4.49 -5.38
CA PHE A 8 0.76 -5.87 -5.61
C PHE A 8 -0.36 -6.84 -5.28
N ALA A 9 -0.33 -8.01 -5.94
CA ALA A 9 -1.22 -9.13 -5.67
C ALA A 9 -2.69 -8.69 -5.66
N ARG A 10 -3.41 -9.01 -4.61
CA ARG A 10 -4.85 -8.72 -4.54
C ARG A 10 -5.17 -7.23 -4.64
N LEU A 11 -4.28 -6.37 -4.11
CA LEU A 11 -4.51 -4.93 -4.19
C LEU A 11 -4.51 -4.46 -5.64
N ARG A 12 -3.61 -5.00 -6.44
CA ARG A 12 -3.55 -4.71 -7.88
C ARG A 12 -4.84 -5.14 -8.58
N GLU A 13 -5.37 -6.31 -8.22
CA GLU A 13 -6.60 -6.80 -8.80
C GLU A 13 -7.78 -5.91 -8.46
N LEU A 14 -7.86 -5.47 -7.22
CA LEU A 14 -8.97 -4.64 -6.77
C LEU A 14 -8.97 -3.25 -7.39
N ALA A 15 -7.80 -2.68 -7.62
CA ALA A 15 -7.67 -1.36 -8.23
C ALA A 15 -7.67 -1.42 -9.76
N GLY A 16 -7.38 -2.58 -10.33
CA GLY A 16 -7.28 -2.73 -11.76
C GLY A 16 -6.01 -2.12 -12.35
N ALA A 17 -5.01 -1.84 -11.52
CA ALA A 17 -3.74 -1.26 -11.96
C ALA A 17 -2.63 -1.64 -11.01
N SER A 18 -1.43 -1.82 -11.56
CA SER A 18 -0.25 -2.14 -10.76
C SER A 18 0.57 -0.90 -10.43
N GLU A 19 0.38 0.19 -11.16
CA GLU A 19 1.13 1.41 -10.96
C GLU A 19 0.22 2.61 -11.25
N LEU A 20 0.20 3.56 -10.32
CA LEU A 20 -0.61 4.76 -10.42
C LEU A 20 0.24 5.95 -9.98
N VAL A 21 -0.11 7.14 -10.46
CA VAL A 21 0.51 8.38 -9.99
C VAL A 21 -0.57 9.19 -9.28
N ARG A 22 -0.26 9.68 -8.09
CA ARG A 22 -1.23 10.42 -7.29
C ARG A 22 -0.60 11.67 -6.69
N ASP A 23 -1.40 12.72 -6.58
CA ASP A 23 -1.01 13.94 -5.90
C ASP A 23 -1.46 13.85 -4.45
N VAL A 24 -0.59 14.24 -3.54
CA VAL A 24 -0.89 14.30 -2.11
C VAL A 24 -0.40 15.63 -1.56
N PRO A 25 -1.02 16.15 -0.50
CA PRO A 25 -0.55 17.38 0.12
C PRO A 25 0.87 17.24 0.67
N ASP A 26 1.62 18.34 0.65
CA ASP A 26 2.95 18.35 1.25
C ASP A 26 2.84 17.99 2.73
N GLY A 27 3.78 17.17 3.19
CA GLY A 27 3.75 16.68 4.57
C GLY A 27 2.86 15.47 4.77
N GLY A 28 2.22 14.99 3.72
CA GLY A 28 1.37 13.81 3.80
C GLY A 28 2.16 12.55 4.11
N THR A 29 1.45 11.54 4.61
CA THR A 29 2.03 10.26 4.99
C THR A 29 1.65 9.16 4.01
N ALA A 30 2.31 7.99 4.14
CA ALA A 30 1.91 6.83 3.37
C ALA A 30 0.44 6.46 3.61
N LEU A 31 -0.05 6.66 4.83
CA LEU A 31 -1.47 6.42 5.13
C LEU A 31 -2.38 7.38 4.36
N ASP A 32 -1.97 8.63 4.21
CA ASP A 32 -2.75 9.60 3.42
C ASP A 32 -2.84 9.14 1.97
N VAL A 33 -1.75 8.62 1.41
CA VAL A 33 -1.76 8.06 0.05
C VAL A 33 -2.75 6.90 -0.02
N TRP A 34 -2.68 5.99 0.95
CA TRP A 34 -3.57 4.83 1.00
C TRP A 34 -5.04 5.23 1.13
N ASN A 35 -5.33 6.19 2.01
CA ASN A 35 -6.72 6.64 2.21
C ASN A 35 -7.30 7.24 0.93
N GLY A 36 -6.49 7.98 0.17
CA GLY A 36 -6.93 8.49 -1.11
C GLY A 36 -7.27 7.38 -2.10
N LEU A 37 -6.46 6.31 -2.11
CA LEU A 37 -6.74 5.15 -2.95
C LEU A 37 -8.00 4.42 -2.50
N ALA A 38 -8.20 4.28 -1.20
CA ALA A 38 -9.38 3.59 -0.66
C ALA A 38 -10.66 4.35 -0.96
N GLU A 39 -10.60 5.68 -1.07
CA GLU A 39 -11.75 6.48 -1.50
C GLU A 39 -12.05 6.23 -2.97
N GLU A 40 -11.02 6.12 -3.78
CA GLU A 40 -11.17 5.90 -5.22
C GLU A 40 -11.57 4.45 -5.53
N PHE A 41 -11.01 3.51 -4.78
CA PHE A 41 -11.26 2.08 -4.94
C PHE A 41 -11.72 1.51 -3.60
N PRO A 42 -13.02 1.61 -3.28
CA PRO A 42 -13.51 1.27 -1.93
C PRO A 42 -13.19 -0.15 -1.48
N ALA A 43 -13.00 -1.09 -2.40
CA ALA A 43 -12.63 -2.46 -2.02
C ALA A 43 -11.28 -2.53 -1.30
N LEU A 44 -10.41 -1.53 -1.49
CA LEU A 44 -9.12 -1.50 -0.80
C LEU A 44 -9.27 -1.21 0.70
N ALA A 45 -10.36 -0.54 1.10
CA ALA A 45 -10.54 -0.15 2.49
C ALA A 45 -10.53 -1.35 3.45
N ALA A 46 -10.95 -2.53 2.98
CA ALA A 46 -10.95 -3.74 3.80
C ALA A 46 -9.55 -4.17 4.23
N TYR A 47 -8.53 -3.71 3.54
CA TYR A 47 -7.14 -4.12 3.81
C TYR A 47 -6.37 -3.10 4.65
N THR A 48 -6.98 -1.99 5.01
CA THR A 48 -6.28 -0.86 5.64
C THR A 48 -5.45 -1.27 6.86
N LYS A 49 -5.93 -2.22 7.66
CA LYS A 49 -5.23 -2.64 8.88
C LYS A 49 -4.23 -3.76 8.64
N ALA A 50 -4.17 -4.28 7.42
CA ALA A 50 -3.36 -5.46 7.13
C ALA A 50 -2.26 -5.22 6.11
N ILE A 51 -2.25 -4.06 5.46
CA ILE A 51 -1.26 -3.76 4.44
C ILE A 51 0.09 -3.43 5.04
N SER A 52 1.13 -3.71 4.24
CA SER A 52 2.47 -3.21 4.48
C SER A 52 2.79 -2.14 3.44
N VAL A 53 3.69 -1.23 3.76
CA VAL A 53 4.12 -0.19 2.83
C VAL A 53 5.63 -0.18 2.74
N ALA A 54 6.13 0.08 1.54
CA ALA A 54 7.55 0.32 1.30
C ALA A 54 7.68 1.63 0.55
N VAL A 55 8.57 2.49 1.01
CA VAL A 55 8.84 3.78 0.37
C VAL A 55 10.25 3.69 -0.21
N ASN A 56 10.34 3.87 -1.53
CA ASN A 56 11.61 3.74 -2.26
C ASN A 56 12.30 2.41 -1.96
N GLU A 57 11.50 1.33 -1.94
CA GLU A 57 11.94 -0.05 -1.76
C GLU A 57 12.37 -0.41 -0.32
N ASP A 58 12.16 0.49 0.63
CA ASP A 58 12.43 0.22 2.04
C ASP A 58 11.11 0.14 2.80
N TYR A 59 10.92 -0.92 3.60
CA TYR A 59 9.74 -1.02 4.43
C TYR A 59 9.64 0.17 5.36
N ALA A 60 8.43 0.68 5.52
CA ALA A 60 8.18 1.87 6.30
C ALA A 60 6.88 1.69 7.08
N ARG A 61 6.60 2.63 7.97
CA ARG A 61 5.33 2.67 8.67
C ARG A 61 4.35 3.51 7.87
N LEU A 62 3.06 3.26 8.06
CA LEU A 62 2.03 4.08 7.42
C LEU A 62 2.10 5.54 7.84
N THR A 63 2.68 5.81 9.02
CA THR A 63 2.88 7.18 9.50
C THR A 63 4.09 7.88 8.89
N ALA A 64 4.88 7.17 8.07
CA ALA A 64 6.06 7.77 7.44
C ALA A 64 5.64 8.87 6.47
N ILE A 65 6.34 10.01 6.54
CA ILE A 65 6.10 11.13 5.64
C ILE A 65 6.66 10.77 4.27
N VAL A 66 5.88 11.03 3.22
CA VAL A 66 6.34 10.83 1.85
C VAL A 66 6.73 12.17 1.24
N HIS A 67 7.53 12.12 0.20
CA HIS A 67 8.08 13.29 -0.46
C HIS A 67 7.81 13.23 -1.95
N ASP A 68 7.88 14.38 -2.60
CA ASP A 68 7.68 14.46 -4.04
C ASP A 68 8.64 13.51 -4.77
N GLY A 69 8.08 12.74 -5.68
CA GLY A 69 8.86 11.77 -6.46
C GLY A 69 9.04 10.42 -5.81
N ASP A 70 8.55 10.23 -4.58
CA ASP A 70 8.69 8.94 -3.91
C ASP A 70 7.92 7.84 -4.61
N ASP A 71 8.45 6.62 -4.48
CA ASP A 71 7.82 5.39 -4.95
C ASP A 71 7.21 4.70 -3.72
N VAL A 72 5.89 4.61 -3.67
CA VAL A 72 5.17 4.09 -2.51
C VAL A 72 4.47 2.80 -2.91
N ALA A 73 4.95 1.68 -2.37
CA ALA A 73 4.41 0.36 -2.68
C ALA A 73 3.55 -0.14 -1.53
N PHE A 74 2.37 -0.65 -1.84
CA PHE A 74 1.48 -1.26 -0.86
C PHE A 74 1.38 -2.75 -1.16
N LEU A 75 1.52 -3.56 -0.11
CA LEU A 75 1.49 -5.02 -0.21
C LEU A 75 0.41 -5.56 0.72
N PRO A 76 -0.39 -6.52 0.25
CA PRO A 76 -1.38 -7.16 1.11
C PRO A 76 -0.70 -8.11 2.09
N PRO A 77 -1.41 -8.58 3.12
CA PRO A 77 -0.84 -9.55 4.04
C PRO A 77 -0.51 -10.84 3.31
N VAL A 78 0.56 -11.51 3.74
CA VAL A 78 0.92 -12.82 3.24
C VAL A 78 -0.04 -13.84 3.88
N SER A 79 -0.74 -14.60 3.05
CA SER A 79 -1.62 -15.63 3.55
C SER A 79 -0.77 -16.83 3.97
N GLY A 80 -0.91 -17.41 4.98
CA GLY A 80 -0.05 -18.36 5.46
C GLY A 80 0.06 -19.64 5.26
N GLY A 81 -0.09 -19.21 4.81
CA GLY A 81 0.21 -19.39 4.75
C GLY A 81 0.54 -19.78 4.85
N SER A 82 0.47 -19.79 4.85
CA SER A 82 0.80 -19.68 4.95
C SER A 82 1.16 -19.73 5.38
N GLY A 83 0.95 -19.98 5.53
CA GLY A 83 1.26 -19.58 6.01
C GLY A 83 1.56 -19.77 6.47
N ALA A 84 1.45 -20.19 6.63
CA ALA A 84 1.68 -20.07 7.15
C ALA A 84 1.93 -20.42 7.63
N ALA A 85 1.76 -20.80 7.72
CA ALA A 85 1.90 -20.76 8.16
C ALA A 85 2.11 -21.21 8.53
N ASN A 86 1.95 -21.63 8.53
CA ASN A 86 2.00 -21.70 8.92
C ASN A 86 2.31 -22.06 9.33
N ASP A 87 2.19 -22.37 9.38
CA ASP A 87 2.25 -22.38 9.78
C ASP A 87 2.41 -22.72 10.18
N GLY A 88 2.18 -23.23 10.19
CA GLY A 88 2.15 -23.15 10.63
C GLY A 88 2.20 -23.68 10.74
N ASN A 89 2.05 -23.98 10.70
CA ASN A 89 1.94 -24.07 10.76
C ASN A 89 1.95 -24.48 10.72
N GLU A 90 1.82 -24.69 10.61
CA GLU A 90 1.68 -24.57 10.54
C GLU A 90 1.62 -24.80 10.64
#